data_758258e200151d8d2320bd00f36d39e9
#
_entry.id   758258e200151d8d2320bd00f36d39e9
#
_cell.length_a   1.000
_cell.length_b   1.000
_cell.length_c   1.000
_cell.angle_alpha   90.00
_cell.angle_beta   90.00
_cell.angle_gamma   90.00
#
_symmetry.space_group_name_H-M   'P 1'
#
loop_
_entity.id
_entity.type
_entity.pdbx_description
1 polymer ?
#
loop_
_entity_poly.entity_id
_entity_poly.type
_entity_poly.pdbx_seq_one_letter_code
_entity_poly.pdbx_strand_id
1 'polypeptide(L)'
;MKKIDIYTDGACSGNPGAGGYGIVMLYKGARKELSQGYKVTTNNRMEMLAVIKALECLKEPCQVTLYSDSKYVVDSITKGWVYNWQKKGWIKSDRKKALNVDLWERLLSLLKIHQVEFVWVKGHAENVENERCDELARGAVASGNLMEDENYNG
;
A
#
# COMPACT_ATOMS: atom_id res chain seq x y z
N MET A 1 0.07 -9.00 21.49
CA MET A 1 0.51 -8.13 20.40
C MET A 1 -0.21 -6.79 20.45
N LYS A 2 0.47 -5.73 20.08
CA LYS A 2 -0.14 -4.41 19.93
C LYS A 2 -1.16 -4.43 18.81
N LYS A 3 -2.31 -3.80 19.04
CA LYS A 3 -3.35 -3.64 18.04
C LYS A 3 -3.26 -2.25 17.45
N ILE A 4 -3.04 -2.16 16.14
CA ILE A 4 -2.83 -0.90 15.43
C ILE A 4 -3.81 -0.78 14.29
N ASP A 5 -4.40 0.40 14.12
CA ASP A 5 -5.20 0.73 12.95
C ASP A 5 -4.33 1.51 11.98
N ILE A 6 -4.28 1.06 10.73
CA ILE A 6 -3.51 1.72 9.68
C ILE A 6 -4.43 2.05 8.51
N TYR A 7 -4.35 3.29 8.05
CA TYR A 7 -5.05 3.75 6.85
C TYR A 7 -4.01 4.10 5.80
N THR A 8 -4.24 3.70 4.57
CA THR A 8 -3.29 3.93 3.46
C THR A 8 -4.01 4.42 2.22
N ASP A 9 -3.30 5.21 1.42
CA ASP A 9 -3.78 5.62 0.11
C ASP A 9 -2.60 5.89 -0.82
N GLY A 10 -2.82 5.75 -2.12
CA GLY A 10 -1.86 6.07 -3.14
C GLY A 10 -2.49 6.94 -4.20
N ALA A 11 -1.72 7.83 -4.78
CA ALA A 11 -2.17 8.71 -5.85
C ALA A 11 -1.09 8.79 -6.92
N CYS A 12 -1.51 8.94 -8.17
CA CYS A 12 -0.58 9.07 -9.28
C CYS A 12 -1.12 10.09 -10.28
N SER A 13 -0.26 11.04 -10.67
CA SER A 13 -0.58 12.06 -11.65
C SER A 13 -0.21 11.54 -13.03
N GLY A 14 -1.18 10.95 -13.72
CA GLY A 14 -0.92 10.10 -14.87
C GLY A 14 -0.54 8.68 -14.41
N ASN A 15 -0.74 7.69 -15.23
CA ASN A 15 -0.51 6.29 -14.83
C ASN A 15 0.15 5.52 -15.98
N PRO A 16 1.50 5.56 -16.12
CA PRO A 16 2.49 6.03 -15.13
C PRO A 16 2.68 7.54 -15.09
N GLY A 17 3.29 8.01 -14.01
CA GLY A 17 3.61 9.41 -13.79
C GLY A 17 4.11 9.64 -12.38
N ALA A 18 4.21 10.89 -11.96
CA ALA A 18 4.58 11.21 -10.59
C ALA A 18 3.48 10.73 -9.63
N GLY A 19 3.87 10.08 -8.56
CA GLY A 19 2.91 9.54 -7.61
C GLY A 19 3.40 9.66 -6.18
N GLY A 20 2.52 9.35 -5.24
CA GLY A 20 2.85 9.40 -3.83
C GLY A 20 1.92 8.52 -3.01
N TYR A 21 2.32 8.26 -1.78
CA TYR A 21 1.47 7.57 -0.82
C TYR A 21 1.27 8.38 0.45
N GLY A 22 0.18 8.09 1.13
CA GLY A 22 -0.11 8.63 2.45
C GLY A 22 -0.52 7.53 3.41
N ILE A 23 -0.08 7.65 4.66
CA ILE A 23 -0.32 6.67 5.72
C ILE A 23 -0.73 7.40 6.99
N VAL A 24 -1.76 6.87 7.65
CA VAL A 24 -2.13 7.29 9.01
C VAL A 24 -2.11 6.04 9.89
N MET A 25 -1.36 6.08 10.98
CA MET A 25 -1.25 4.97 11.94
C MET A 25 -1.79 5.44 13.29
N LEU A 26 -2.70 4.67 13.87
CA LEU A 26 -3.32 4.99 15.14
C LEU A 26 -3.08 3.86 16.16
N TYR A 27 -2.57 4.23 17.33
CA TYR A 27 -2.34 3.30 18.42
C TYR A 27 -2.59 3.98 19.77
N LYS A 28 -3.62 3.54 20.49
CA LYS A 28 -3.92 4.03 21.85
C LYS A 28 -3.88 5.57 21.97
N GLY A 29 -4.52 6.26 21.04
CA GLY A 29 -4.55 7.72 21.02
C GLY A 29 -3.34 8.39 20.41
N ALA A 30 -2.27 7.66 20.13
CA ALA A 30 -1.12 8.18 19.40
C ALA A 30 -1.40 8.12 17.90
N ARG A 31 -0.89 9.11 17.17
CA ARG A 31 -1.10 9.26 15.73
C ARG A 31 0.22 9.50 15.04
N LYS A 32 0.47 8.76 13.96
CA LYS A 32 1.65 8.94 13.12
C LYS A 32 1.20 9.06 11.67
N GLU A 33 1.72 10.07 10.97
CA GLU A 33 1.45 10.26 9.55
C GLU A 33 2.74 10.15 8.77
N LEU A 34 2.68 9.46 7.62
CA LEU A 34 3.81 9.27 6.72
C LEU A 34 3.36 9.56 5.30
N SER A 35 4.26 10.10 4.49
CA SER A 35 4.03 10.30 3.07
C SER A 35 5.35 10.34 2.32
N GLN A 36 5.32 10.00 1.03
CA GLN A 36 6.47 10.11 0.15
C GLN A 36 5.98 10.18 -1.29
N GLY A 37 6.68 10.98 -2.10
CA GLY A 37 6.43 11.09 -3.53
C GLY A 37 7.52 10.42 -4.35
N TYR A 38 7.19 10.04 -5.59
CA TYR A 38 8.06 9.34 -6.54
C TYR A 38 7.94 9.98 -7.91
N LYS A 39 9.06 9.99 -8.65
CA LYS A 39 9.15 10.67 -9.95
C LYS A 39 8.29 10.01 -11.02
N VAL A 40 8.41 8.69 -11.16
CA VAL A 40 7.64 7.91 -12.13
C VAL A 40 7.23 6.60 -11.46
N THR A 41 5.93 6.37 -11.38
CA THR A 41 5.37 5.18 -10.75
C THR A 41 3.95 4.94 -11.28
N THR A 42 3.21 4.02 -10.66
CA THR A 42 1.81 3.76 -10.98
C THR A 42 0.95 3.86 -9.74
N ASN A 43 -0.35 4.01 -9.94
CA ASN A 43 -1.30 4.05 -8.84
C ASN A 43 -1.22 2.79 -7.98
N ASN A 44 -1.19 1.60 -8.61
CA ASN A 44 -1.13 0.34 -7.88
C ASN A 44 0.16 0.22 -7.05
N ARG A 45 1.30 0.65 -7.60
CA ARG A 45 2.56 0.61 -6.85
C ARG A 45 2.51 1.54 -5.64
N MET A 46 1.89 2.71 -5.75
CA MET A 46 1.74 3.63 -4.62
C MET A 46 0.83 3.06 -3.53
N GLU A 47 -0.27 2.43 -3.93
CA GLU A 47 -1.15 1.74 -2.99
C GLU A 47 -0.41 0.62 -2.24
N MET A 48 0.40 -0.16 -2.96
CA MET A 48 1.19 -1.24 -2.37
C MET A 48 2.30 -0.70 -1.46
N LEU A 49 3.03 0.32 -1.90
CA LEU A 49 4.10 0.91 -1.10
C LEU A 49 3.59 1.54 0.19
N ALA A 50 2.39 2.12 0.16
CA ALA A 50 1.77 2.63 1.38
C ALA A 50 1.64 1.53 2.44
N VAL A 51 1.12 0.37 2.06
CA VAL A 51 0.98 -0.78 2.96
C VAL A 51 2.34 -1.26 3.44
N ILE A 52 3.28 -1.45 2.50
CA ILE A 52 4.63 -1.95 2.81
C ILE A 52 5.34 -1.02 3.79
N LYS A 53 5.38 0.27 3.50
CA LYS A 53 6.06 1.25 4.35
C LYS A 53 5.43 1.35 5.73
N ALA A 54 4.11 1.24 5.82
CA ALA A 54 3.42 1.23 7.11
C ALA A 54 3.85 0.03 7.95
N LEU A 55 3.84 -1.16 7.37
CA LEU A 55 4.22 -2.38 8.09
C LEU A 55 5.70 -2.40 8.43
N GLU A 56 6.57 -1.87 7.55
CA GLU A 56 8.01 -1.78 7.81
C GLU A 56 8.35 -0.83 8.97
N CYS A 57 7.49 0.12 9.29
CA CYS A 57 7.66 1.00 10.44
C CYS A 57 7.49 0.31 11.78
N LEU A 58 6.82 -0.84 11.81
CA LEU A 58 6.52 -1.55 13.05
C LEU A 58 7.76 -2.28 13.55
N LYS A 59 8.12 -2.05 14.81
CA LYS A 59 9.37 -2.58 15.40
C LYS A 59 9.20 -3.96 16.02
N GLU A 60 7.96 -4.43 16.12
CA GLU A 60 7.66 -5.74 16.70
C GLU A 60 6.44 -6.31 16.00
N PRO A 61 6.17 -7.62 16.06
CA PRO A 61 4.96 -8.19 15.52
C PRO A 61 3.70 -7.54 16.11
N CYS A 62 2.79 -7.11 15.24
CA CYS A 62 1.57 -6.41 15.65
C CYS A 62 0.35 -7.07 15.03
N GLN A 63 -0.80 -6.83 15.65
CA GLN A 63 -2.08 -7.14 15.07
C GLN A 63 -2.60 -5.86 14.42
N VAL A 64 -2.74 -5.87 13.10
CA VAL A 64 -3.04 -4.68 12.30
C VAL A 64 -4.38 -4.82 11.63
N THR A 65 -5.23 -3.79 11.75
CA THR A 65 -6.38 -3.62 10.86
C THR A 65 -5.98 -2.56 9.85
N LEU A 66 -5.92 -2.95 8.58
CA LEU A 66 -5.43 -2.09 7.51
C LEU A 66 -6.56 -1.73 6.57
N TYR A 67 -6.83 -0.44 6.46
CA TYR A 67 -7.91 0.11 5.65
C TYR A 67 -7.33 0.68 4.35
N SER A 68 -7.83 0.20 3.22
CA SER A 68 -7.39 0.64 1.90
C SER A 68 -8.58 0.73 0.95
N ASP A 69 -8.58 1.70 0.05
CA ASP A 69 -9.57 1.81 -1.01
C ASP A 69 -9.14 1.09 -2.29
N SER A 70 -7.96 0.47 -2.29
CA SER A 70 -7.45 -0.27 -3.43
C SER A 70 -8.01 -1.68 -3.47
N LYS A 71 -8.96 -1.94 -4.37
CA LYS A 71 -9.45 -3.30 -4.60
C LYS A 71 -8.36 -4.22 -5.09
N TYR A 72 -7.43 -3.70 -5.89
CA TYR A 72 -6.29 -4.48 -6.38
C TYR A 72 -5.51 -5.10 -5.22
N VAL A 73 -5.14 -4.29 -4.24
CA VAL A 73 -4.38 -4.78 -3.08
C VAL A 73 -5.23 -5.70 -2.20
N VAL A 74 -6.40 -5.23 -1.80
CA VAL A 74 -7.26 -5.95 -0.86
C VAL A 74 -7.70 -7.29 -1.44
N ASP A 75 -8.22 -7.29 -2.67
CA ASP A 75 -8.73 -8.52 -3.30
C ASP A 75 -7.61 -9.51 -3.62
N SER A 76 -6.45 -9.03 -4.10
CA SER A 76 -5.33 -9.93 -4.40
C SER A 76 -4.90 -10.72 -3.17
N ILE A 77 -5.01 -10.13 -1.99
CA ILE A 77 -4.65 -10.80 -0.74
C ILE A 77 -5.81 -11.59 -0.18
N THR A 78 -6.98 -10.96 0.01
CA THR A 78 -8.10 -11.59 0.71
C THR A 78 -8.77 -12.70 -0.10
N LYS A 79 -8.76 -12.59 -1.43
CA LYS A 79 -9.26 -13.64 -2.32
C LYS A 79 -8.20 -14.67 -2.69
N GLY A 80 -6.99 -14.49 -2.18
CA GLY A 80 -5.90 -15.46 -2.36
C GLY A 80 -5.23 -15.44 -3.72
N TRP A 81 -5.53 -14.47 -4.58
CA TRP A 81 -4.99 -14.43 -5.95
C TRP A 81 -3.46 -14.37 -5.97
N VAL A 82 -2.88 -13.52 -5.12
CA VAL A 82 -1.42 -13.33 -5.10
C VAL A 82 -0.70 -14.60 -4.67
N TYR A 83 -1.28 -15.39 -3.78
CA TYR A 83 -0.68 -16.65 -3.35
C TYR A 83 -0.68 -17.68 -4.48
N ASN A 84 -1.71 -17.68 -5.31
CA ASN A 84 -1.78 -18.54 -6.49
C ASN A 84 -0.74 -18.11 -7.52
N TRP A 85 -0.58 -16.80 -7.75
CA TRP A 85 0.47 -16.30 -8.66
C TRP A 85 1.85 -16.72 -8.19
N GLN A 86 2.13 -16.59 -6.90
CA GLN A 86 3.42 -16.98 -6.33
C GLN A 86 3.71 -18.46 -6.54
N LYS A 87 2.73 -19.31 -6.30
CA LYS A 87 2.87 -20.77 -6.51
C LYS A 87 3.17 -21.13 -7.96
N LYS A 88 2.67 -20.35 -8.90
CA LYS A 88 2.82 -20.58 -10.34
C LYS A 88 3.96 -19.77 -10.94
N GLY A 89 4.93 -19.33 -10.13
CA GLY A 89 6.09 -18.57 -10.62
C GLY A 89 5.73 -17.18 -11.11
N TRP A 90 4.73 -16.57 -10.48
CA TRP A 90 4.25 -15.23 -10.80
C TRP A 90 3.56 -15.15 -12.16
N ILE A 91 2.82 -16.19 -12.49
CA ILE A 91 1.99 -16.24 -13.69
C ILE A 91 0.53 -16.25 -13.27
N LYS A 92 -0.28 -15.37 -13.86
CA LYS A 92 -1.71 -15.28 -13.58
C LYS A 92 -2.50 -16.35 -14.35
N SER A 93 -3.79 -16.49 -14.01
CA SER A 93 -4.67 -17.48 -14.65
C SER A 93 -4.83 -17.27 -16.15
N ASP A 94 -4.66 -16.02 -16.64
CA ASP A 94 -4.68 -15.70 -18.06
C ASP A 94 -3.35 -15.95 -18.77
N ARG A 95 -2.41 -16.60 -18.08
CA ARG A 95 -1.04 -16.94 -18.56
C ARG A 95 -0.12 -15.74 -18.73
N LYS A 96 -0.55 -14.55 -18.34
CA LYS A 96 0.30 -13.34 -18.33
C LYS A 96 1.09 -13.26 -17.05
N LYS A 97 2.27 -12.62 -17.12
CA LYS A 97 3.08 -12.37 -15.91
C LYS A 97 2.34 -11.42 -14.95
N ALA A 98 2.41 -11.73 -13.68
CA ALA A 98 1.92 -10.81 -12.65
C ALA A 98 2.79 -9.56 -12.64
N LEU A 99 2.16 -8.41 -12.40
CA LEU A 99 2.86 -7.13 -12.24
C LEU A 99 3.28 -6.93 -10.79
N ASN A 100 4.24 -6.04 -10.58
CA ASN A 100 4.64 -5.59 -9.24
C ASN A 100 5.19 -6.71 -8.35
N VAL A 101 5.83 -7.70 -8.94
CA VAL A 101 6.35 -8.87 -8.23
C VAL A 101 7.29 -8.46 -7.10
N ASP A 102 8.16 -7.48 -7.33
CA ASP A 102 9.08 -6.96 -6.31
C ASP A 102 8.33 -6.50 -5.06
N LEU A 103 7.24 -5.77 -5.24
CA LEU A 103 6.44 -5.28 -4.12
C LEU A 103 5.61 -6.39 -3.48
N TRP A 104 5.07 -7.31 -4.29
CA TRP A 104 4.33 -8.45 -3.74
C TRP A 104 5.20 -9.33 -2.85
N GLU A 105 6.43 -9.63 -3.28
CA GLU A 105 7.34 -10.44 -2.47
C GLU A 105 7.66 -9.76 -1.15
N ARG A 106 7.88 -8.45 -1.17
CA ARG A 106 8.15 -7.65 0.02
C ARG A 106 6.94 -7.63 0.97
N LEU A 107 5.75 -7.42 0.41
CA LEU A 107 4.51 -7.39 1.19
C LEU A 107 4.21 -8.75 1.83
N LEU A 108 4.31 -9.83 1.06
CA LEU A 108 4.04 -11.17 1.58
C LEU A 108 4.98 -11.55 2.72
N SER A 109 6.25 -11.12 2.67
CA SER A 109 7.18 -11.32 3.77
C SER A 109 6.72 -10.61 5.04
N LEU A 110 6.20 -9.39 4.92
CA LEU A 110 5.67 -8.64 6.06
C LEU A 110 4.41 -9.29 6.64
N LEU A 111 3.57 -9.87 5.79
CA LEU A 111 2.35 -10.55 6.25
C LEU A 111 2.65 -11.83 7.03
N LYS A 112 3.86 -12.37 6.95
CA LYS A 112 4.30 -13.49 7.80
C LYS A 112 4.71 -13.03 9.19
N ILE A 113 5.07 -11.76 9.34
CA ILE A 113 5.53 -11.19 10.61
C ILE A 113 4.35 -10.67 11.44
N HIS A 114 3.43 -9.96 10.78
CA HIS A 114 2.29 -9.32 11.44
C HIS A 114 1.00 -10.05 11.12
N GLN A 115 0.02 -9.96 12.04
CA GLN A 115 -1.34 -10.40 11.76
C GLN A 115 -2.09 -9.22 11.17
N VAL A 116 -2.37 -9.26 9.86
CA VAL A 116 -2.99 -8.14 9.16
C VAL A 116 -4.36 -8.54 8.64
N GLU A 117 -5.38 -7.81 9.06
CA GLU A 117 -6.72 -7.88 8.52
C GLU A 117 -6.89 -6.71 7.55
N PHE A 118 -7.17 -7.00 6.29
CA PHE A 118 -7.42 -5.99 5.26
C PHE A 118 -8.89 -5.66 5.20
N VAL A 119 -9.21 -4.38 5.28
CA VAL A 119 -10.58 -3.87 5.18
C VAL A 119 -10.65 -2.94 3.99
N TRP A 120 -11.47 -3.28 3.00
CA TRP A 120 -11.69 -2.38 1.88
C TRP A 120 -12.64 -1.26 2.31
N VAL A 121 -12.26 -0.01 2.01
CA VAL A 121 -13.09 1.16 2.25
C VAL A 121 -13.39 1.81 0.90
N LYS A 122 -14.60 2.30 0.77
CA LYS A 122 -14.99 3.02 -0.45
C LYS A 122 -14.25 4.36 -0.50
N GLY A 123 -13.50 4.60 -1.58
CA GLY A 123 -12.73 5.82 -1.72
C GLY A 123 -13.58 7.07 -1.63
N HIS A 124 -13.06 8.09 -0.95
CA HIS A 124 -13.69 9.41 -0.78
C HIS A 124 -15.04 9.42 -0.07
N ALA A 125 -15.44 8.31 0.55
CA ALA A 125 -16.73 8.21 1.20
C ALA A 125 -16.62 8.36 2.71
N GLU A 126 -16.71 9.60 3.22
CA GLU A 126 -16.95 9.90 4.64
C GLU A 126 -15.96 9.29 5.64
N ASN A 127 -14.82 8.78 5.19
CA ASN A 127 -13.79 8.25 6.06
C ASN A 127 -12.70 9.31 6.24
N VAL A 128 -12.68 9.93 7.41
CA VAL A 128 -11.78 11.04 7.73
C VAL A 128 -10.31 10.66 7.55
N GLU A 129 -9.92 9.47 8.00
CA GLU A 129 -8.53 9.05 7.91
C GLU A 129 -8.15 8.68 6.47
N ASN A 130 -9.07 8.09 5.72
CA ASN A 130 -8.82 7.80 4.31
C ASN A 130 -8.64 9.09 3.51
N GLU A 131 -9.47 10.10 3.77
CA GLU A 131 -9.33 11.42 3.16
C GLU A 131 -7.99 12.06 3.52
N ARG A 132 -7.55 11.90 4.78
CA ARG A 132 -6.24 12.41 5.21
C ARG A 132 -5.11 11.72 4.46
N CYS A 133 -5.18 10.41 4.25
CA CYS A 133 -4.19 9.68 3.46
C CYS A 133 -4.12 10.20 2.03
N ASP A 134 -5.26 10.50 1.41
CA ASP A 134 -5.31 11.10 0.07
C ASP A 134 -4.63 12.47 0.05
N GLU A 135 -4.91 13.32 1.02
CA GLU A 135 -4.25 14.62 1.15
C GLU A 135 -2.74 14.47 1.28
N LEU A 136 -2.29 13.54 2.11
CA LEU A 136 -0.86 13.27 2.29
C LEU A 136 -0.21 12.79 1.00
N ALA A 137 -0.86 11.89 0.28
CA ALA A 137 -0.36 11.36 -0.99
C ALA A 137 -0.23 12.47 -2.05
N ARG A 138 -1.28 13.27 -2.23
CA ARG A 138 -1.27 14.38 -3.18
C ARG A 138 -0.26 15.46 -2.79
N GLY A 139 -0.16 15.76 -1.49
CA GLY A 139 0.80 16.71 -0.97
C GLY A 139 2.24 16.26 -1.20
N ALA A 140 2.52 14.98 -1.09
CA ALA A 140 3.84 14.40 -1.35
C ALA A 140 4.25 14.61 -2.82
N VAL A 141 3.33 14.42 -3.76
CA VAL A 141 3.59 14.69 -5.18
C VAL A 141 3.86 16.18 -5.41
N ALA A 142 3.03 17.04 -4.83
CA ALA A 142 3.13 18.49 -5.01
C ALA A 142 4.39 19.09 -4.38
N SER A 143 4.95 18.45 -3.36
CA SER A 143 6.13 18.95 -2.64
C SER A 143 7.38 19.04 -3.51
N GLY A 144 7.45 18.26 -4.58
CA GLY A 144 8.62 18.19 -5.45
C GLY A 144 9.77 17.36 -4.86
N ASN A 145 9.64 16.86 -3.64
CA ASN A 145 10.64 15.99 -3.02
C ASN A 145 10.36 14.54 -3.43
N LEU A 146 10.75 14.19 -4.66
CA LEU A 146 10.40 12.93 -5.30
C LEU A 146 11.59 11.99 -5.35
N MET A 147 11.35 10.74 -4.96
CA MET A 147 12.33 9.65 -5.02
C MET A 147 12.16 8.84 -6.31
N GLU A 148 13.14 8.00 -6.59
CA GLU A 148 13.00 6.99 -7.64
C GLU A 148 12.19 5.82 -7.09
N ASP A 149 11.26 5.29 -7.89
CA ASP A 149 10.58 4.04 -7.57
C ASP A 149 11.49 2.89 -8.03
N GLU A 150 12.24 2.33 -7.09
CA GLU A 150 13.21 1.29 -7.38
C GLU A 150 12.52 0.06 -8.00
N ASN A 151 13.17 -0.53 -8.99
CA ASN A 151 12.69 -1.72 -9.71
C ASN A 151 11.44 -1.49 -10.56
N TYR A 152 10.97 -0.27 -10.70
CA TYR A 152 9.92 0.03 -11.66
C TYR A 152 10.55 0.46 -12.98
N ASN A 153 10.26 -0.30 -14.03
CA ASN A 153 10.84 -0.08 -15.37
C ASN A 153 9.87 0.53 -16.36
N GLY A 154 8.91 1.26 -15.84
CA GLY A 154 8.01 2.08 -16.62
C GLY A 154 7.30 1.45 -17.76
#